data_b8403c762544d1ba16df06ce3b99e6ca
#
_entry.id   b8403c762544d1ba16df06ce3b99e6ca
#
_cell.length_a   1.000
_cell.length_b   1.000
_cell.length_c   1.000
_cell.angle_alpha   90.00
_cell.angle_beta   90.00
_cell.angle_gamma   90.00
#
_symmetry.space_group_name_H-M   'P 1'
#
loop_
_entity.id
_entity.type
_entity.pdbx_description
1 polymer ?
#
loop_
_entity_poly.entity_id
_entity_poly.type
_entity_poly.pdbx_seq_one_letter_code
_entity_poly.pdbx_strand_id
1 'polypeptide(L)'
;MTKKFTSVLLLLVSCVMSALAQQVASTPTTWSDLESGNQYLVLVKSDKTNSNGNFMYLSPDDKYAHTDAASVGLDLIGSKLTDDDKKYLWIVTKEGKTITIKSKLNNTGFKVKDRNDVLNMSSTLTTFDVAEEDNAITLSYYGSYWYWGTKYYTTYVTSKDDSNTGSFNTSEKPGNSKAKFIFYAVEQPTKVTYNYIDNQENKVRYSYSYDVYEGQKYPESSITSESLPTYVSLGQTYQPTGLFHKATSETTFNFDLNVNLPFTTSTDEAPVYYYLVNGADTRHMLYNNNSSVGIREDAQAEQLNNVRNDLWFVKGNPFDGYQFTNVATGKLLHCYYDLSTIFASRSYLAFSGLAGSTYVWTLENIDDNSFAIKGDGHYWNLSDSQVKFTSDFTKDNNHTFRLIPATITMPLNYSEADNKTFATTCLPYAVEVAEGQDNIKAYAAKLNDEKTELQMNAVTAVPANQGIILSGESASDDQVVLNVIASADAIDNDLLGTTSEISTEGILSLGRANGTGSVGFFRSTNATLKANRAYLKVDNETIQSLAMNFGGTTTGITNVVKNDVDPNAPIYDLSGCRVFNMVKGNIYLQQGRKFIAQ
;
A
#
# COMPACT_ATOMS: atom_id res chain seq x y z
N MET A 1 24.58 -22.12 3.99
CA MET A 1 24.53 -21.39 2.70
C MET A 1 23.08 -21.15 2.36
N THR A 2 22.54 -20.04 2.82
CA THR A 2 21.15 -19.62 2.63
C THR A 2 21.07 -18.81 1.36
N LYS A 3 20.59 -19.41 0.27
CA LYS A 3 20.19 -18.66 -0.93
C LYS A 3 18.85 -17.98 -0.62
N LYS A 4 18.90 -16.68 -0.41
CA LYS A 4 17.73 -15.81 -0.45
C LYS A 4 17.16 -15.86 -1.88
N PHE A 5 16.05 -16.55 -2.07
CA PHE A 5 15.18 -16.33 -3.22
C PHE A 5 14.37 -15.07 -2.92
N THR A 6 14.93 -13.95 -3.29
CA THR A 6 14.16 -12.72 -3.49
C THR A 6 13.38 -12.95 -4.77
N SER A 7 12.09 -13.24 -4.66
CA SER A 7 11.16 -13.04 -5.79
C SER A 7 11.09 -11.54 -6.02
N VAL A 8 12.09 -11.04 -6.73
CA VAL A 8 11.97 -9.79 -7.46
C VAL A 8 10.97 -10.11 -8.57
N LEU A 9 9.70 -9.82 -8.32
CA LEU A 9 8.81 -9.41 -9.38
C LEU A 9 9.50 -8.16 -9.94
N LEU A 10 10.36 -8.39 -10.92
CA LEU A 10 10.89 -7.36 -11.77
C LEU A 10 9.66 -6.71 -12.40
N LEU A 11 9.09 -5.69 -11.74
CA LEU A 11 8.58 -4.57 -12.48
C LEU A 11 9.80 -4.14 -13.29
N LEU A 12 9.88 -4.63 -14.51
CA LEU A 12 10.54 -3.93 -15.59
C LEU A 12 9.78 -2.60 -15.69
N VAL A 13 10.12 -1.69 -14.79
CA VAL A 13 10.26 -0.31 -15.18
C VAL A 13 11.36 -0.42 -16.22
N SER A 14 10.95 -0.67 -17.45
CA SER A 14 11.72 -0.25 -18.58
C SER A 14 11.89 1.26 -18.38
N CYS A 15 12.95 1.63 -17.66
CA CYS A 15 13.67 2.83 -17.99
C CYS A 15 14.19 2.60 -19.41
N VAL A 16 13.30 2.51 -20.38
CA VAL A 16 13.53 3.14 -21.63
C VAL A 16 13.67 4.60 -21.19
N MET A 17 14.92 5.07 -21.09
CA MET A 17 15.22 6.46 -21.36
C MET A 17 14.76 6.66 -22.81
N SER A 18 13.45 6.74 -23.02
CA SER A 18 12.91 7.37 -24.19
C SER A 18 13.52 8.76 -24.14
N ALA A 19 14.44 9.03 -25.08
CA ALA A 19 14.81 10.40 -25.36
C ALA A 19 13.48 11.15 -25.33
N LEU A 20 13.31 12.04 -24.32
CA LEU A 20 12.05 12.70 -24.03
C LEU A 20 11.51 13.18 -25.38
N ALA A 21 10.35 12.68 -25.78
CA ALA A 21 9.80 12.99 -27.09
C ALA A 21 9.55 14.49 -27.12
N GLN A 22 10.37 15.21 -27.87
CA GLN A 22 10.22 16.66 -28.04
C GLN A 22 9.02 16.92 -28.94
N GLN A 23 8.30 17.99 -28.69
CA GLN A 23 7.20 18.43 -29.52
C GLN A 23 7.47 19.82 -30.07
N VAL A 24 7.10 20.08 -31.32
CA VAL A 24 7.16 21.41 -31.92
C VAL A 24 5.95 22.22 -31.52
N ALA A 25 6.16 23.47 -31.05
CA ALA A 25 5.08 24.38 -30.74
C ALA A 25 4.17 24.61 -31.95
N SER A 26 2.87 24.74 -31.70
CA SER A 26 1.86 24.97 -32.76
C SER A 26 1.87 26.41 -33.28
N THR A 27 2.47 27.34 -32.57
CA THR A 27 2.55 28.77 -32.93
C THR A 27 4.00 29.24 -33.09
N PRO A 28 4.26 30.16 -34.01
CA PRO A 28 5.60 30.76 -34.15
C PRO A 28 6.04 31.50 -32.89
N THR A 29 7.33 31.38 -32.57
CA THR A 29 8.00 32.11 -31.48
C THR A 29 8.39 33.50 -31.97
N THR A 30 8.04 34.53 -31.24
CA THR A 30 8.43 35.90 -31.56
C THR A 30 9.93 36.15 -31.30
N TRP A 31 10.50 37.23 -31.85
CA TRP A 31 11.91 37.57 -31.55
C TRP A 31 12.16 37.79 -30.07
N SER A 32 11.21 38.41 -29.36
CA SER A 32 11.32 38.64 -27.91
C SER A 32 11.43 37.30 -27.16
N ASP A 33 10.70 36.31 -27.57
CA ASP A 33 10.55 35.02 -26.88
C ASP A 33 11.59 33.97 -27.31
N LEU A 34 12.42 34.29 -28.32
CA LEU A 34 13.56 33.45 -28.70
C LEU A 34 14.59 33.40 -27.57
N GLU A 35 14.92 32.21 -27.12
CA GLU A 35 15.89 31.98 -26.04
C GLU A 35 17.16 31.30 -26.55
N SER A 36 18.31 31.76 -26.06
CA SER A 36 19.61 31.19 -26.40
C SER A 36 19.76 29.75 -25.89
N GLY A 37 20.24 28.87 -26.75
CA GLY A 37 20.47 27.45 -26.45
C GLY A 37 19.29 26.55 -26.71
N ASN A 38 18.09 27.10 -26.90
CA ASN A 38 16.91 26.33 -27.24
C ASN A 38 16.91 25.86 -28.69
N GLN A 39 16.11 24.84 -28.96
CA GLN A 39 15.96 24.23 -30.28
C GLN A 39 14.69 24.74 -30.96
N TYR A 40 14.79 24.91 -32.27
CA TYR A 40 13.70 25.43 -33.09
C TYR A 40 13.59 24.66 -34.41
N LEU A 41 12.36 24.47 -34.85
CA LEU A 41 12.05 24.20 -36.25
C LEU A 41 11.99 25.55 -36.97
N VAL A 42 12.63 25.69 -38.13
CA VAL A 42 12.76 26.99 -38.80
C VAL A 42 12.12 26.97 -40.16
N LEU A 43 11.04 27.74 -40.33
CA LEU A 43 10.39 27.98 -41.59
C LEU A 43 11.02 29.20 -42.25
N VAL A 44 11.39 29.08 -43.51
CA VAL A 44 12.02 30.14 -44.28
C VAL A 44 11.11 30.56 -45.42
N LYS A 45 10.81 31.86 -45.52
CA LYS A 45 10.03 32.47 -46.61
C LYS A 45 10.86 33.45 -47.39
N SER A 46 10.48 33.67 -48.65
CA SER A 46 10.99 34.77 -49.47
C SER A 46 9.94 35.13 -50.52
N ASP A 47 9.81 36.43 -50.79
CA ASP A 47 8.76 36.89 -51.69
C ASP A 47 9.00 36.46 -53.16
N LYS A 48 10.25 36.06 -53.49
CA LYS A 48 10.62 35.67 -54.84
C LYS A 48 10.54 34.16 -55.08
N THR A 49 11.07 33.35 -54.16
CA THR A 49 11.29 31.92 -54.39
C THR A 49 10.38 31.04 -53.56
N ASN A 50 9.84 31.53 -52.45
CA ASN A 50 9.09 30.71 -51.52
C ASN A 50 8.13 31.53 -50.64
N SER A 51 7.05 31.99 -51.23
CA SER A 51 6.03 32.80 -50.54
C SER A 51 5.30 32.02 -49.43
N ASN A 52 5.13 30.70 -49.57
CA ASN A 52 4.46 29.85 -48.61
C ASN A 52 5.38 29.38 -47.49
N GLY A 53 6.69 29.45 -47.68
CA GLY A 53 7.69 28.99 -46.73
C GLY A 53 8.04 27.51 -46.91
N ASN A 54 9.31 27.18 -46.70
CA ASN A 54 9.85 25.82 -46.63
C ASN A 54 10.63 25.65 -45.35
N PHE A 55 10.65 24.44 -44.78
CA PHE A 55 11.40 24.17 -43.54
C PHE A 55 12.89 23.96 -43.84
N MET A 56 13.73 24.57 -43.03
CA MET A 56 15.17 24.49 -43.12
C MET A 56 15.67 23.14 -42.54
N TYR A 57 16.50 22.45 -43.28
CA TYR A 57 17.12 21.20 -42.85
C TYR A 57 18.60 21.09 -43.23
N LEU A 58 19.31 20.18 -42.56
CA LEU A 58 20.68 19.82 -42.88
C LEU A 58 20.82 18.29 -42.90
N SER A 59 21.32 17.72 -43.99
CA SER A 59 21.67 16.31 -44.01
C SER A 59 23.05 16.06 -43.35
N PRO A 60 23.35 14.85 -42.87
CA PRO A 60 24.56 14.59 -42.07
C PRO A 60 25.88 15.01 -42.71
N ASP A 61 26.01 14.84 -44.02
CA ASP A 61 27.23 15.08 -44.77
C ASP A 61 27.24 16.41 -45.56
N ASP A 62 26.15 17.19 -45.40
CA ASP A 62 26.01 18.43 -46.17
C ASP A 62 26.87 19.58 -45.63
N LYS A 63 27.44 20.29 -46.54
CA LYS A 63 28.16 21.55 -46.29
C LYS A 63 27.26 22.78 -46.37
N TYR A 64 26.02 22.60 -46.72
CA TYR A 64 25.04 23.64 -46.97
C TYR A 64 23.71 23.30 -46.33
N ALA A 65 23.03 24.32 -45.80
CA ALA A 65 21.66 24.15 -45.35
C ALA A 65 20.67 24.22 -46.53
N HIS A 66 19.66 23.40 -46.47
CA HIS A 66 18.64 23.28 -47.49
C HIS A 66 17.26 23.66 -46.94
N THR A 67 16.32 23.87 -47.84
CA THR A 67 14.89 24.00 -47.47
C THR A 67 14.13 22.87 -48.18
N ASP A 68 13.26 22.21 -47.39
CA ASP A 68 12.40 21.14 -47.90
C ASP A 68 11.01 21.68 -48.25
N ALA A 69 10.23 20.92 -49.01
CA ALA A 69 8.86 21.30 -49.34
C ALA A 69 8.03 21.61 -48.09
N ALA A 70 7.15 22.62 -48.16
CA ALA A 70 6.38 23.09 -47.02
C ALA A 70 5.54 21.98 -46.33
N SER A 71 5.10 20.97 -47.09
CA SER A 71 4.32 19.85 -46.57
C SER A 71 5.06 18.99 -45.54
N VAL A 72 6.38 18.78 -45.71
CA VAL A 72 7.15 17.90 -44.80
C VAL A 72 7.27 18.50 -43.40
N GLY A 73 7.48 19.80 -43.27
CA GLY A 73 7.64 20.43 -41.99
C GLY A 73 6.31 20.80 -41.29
N LEU A 74 5.22 20.95 -42.06
CA LEU A 74 3.91 21.19 -41.50
C LEU A 74 3.43 20.00 -40.67
N ASP A 75 3.79 18.79 -41.03
CA ASP A 75 3.46 17.57 -40.29
C ASP A 75 4.22 17.50 -38.94
N LEU A 76 5.30 18.26 -38.77
CA LEU A 76 6.07 18.32 -37.55
C LEU A 76 5.52 19.34 -36.54
N ILE A 77 4.78 20.35 -36.98
CA ILE A 77 4.19 21.37 -36.11
C ILE A 77 3.11 20.72 -35.23
N GLY A 78 3.27 20.84 -33.90
CA GLY A 78 2.37 20.21 -32.93
C GLY A 78 2.56 18.69 -32.79
N SER A 79 3.53 18.09 -33.48
CA SER A 79 3.82 16.65 -33.45
C SER A 79 5.03 16.32 -32.57
N LYS A 80 5.09 15.06 -32.11
CA LYS A 80 6.27 14.53 -31.43
C LYS A 80 7.38 14.26 -32.45
N LEU A 81 8.59 14.69 -32.12
CA LEU A 81 9.76 14.51 -32.95
C LEU A 81 10.37 13.12 -32.77
N THR A 82 10.89 12.57 -33.87
CA THR A 82 11.67 11.33 -33.90
C THR A 82 13.16 11.64 -34.01
N ASP A 83 14.02 10.63 -33.95
CA ASP A 83 15.45 10.81 -34.17
C ASP A 83 15.78 11.28 -35.59
N ASP A 84 14.98 10.89 -36.57
CA ASP A 84 15.16 11.28 -37.98
C ASP A 84 14.81 12.76 -38.22
N ASP A 85 14.03 13.37 -37.33
CA ASP A 85 13.62 14.77 -37.42
C ASP A 85 14.70 15.74 -36.95
N LYS A 86 15.77 15.24 -36.30
CA LYS A 86 16.90 16.07 -35.82
C LYS A 86 17.54 16.90 -36.96
N LYS A 87 17.44 16.47 -38.20
CA LYS A 87 17.92 17.21 -39.37
C LYS A 87 17.21 18.55 -39.57
N TYR A 88 15.98 18.71 -39.06
CA TYR A 88 15.19 19.95 -39.11
C TYR A 88 15.39 20.86 -37.91
N LEU A 89 16.16 20.43 -36.91
CA LEU A 89 16.29 21.17 -35.64
C LEU A 89 17.51 22.08 -35.65
N TRP A 90 17.29 23.31 -35.22
CA TRP A 90 18.30 24.36 -35.18
C TRP A 90 18.41 24.94 -33.78
N ILE A 91 19.61 25.22 -33.32
CA ILE A 91 19.90 25.87 -32.05
C ILE A 91 20.28 27.30 -32.35
N VAL A 92 19.68 28.24 -31.65
CA VAL A 92 20.01 29.65 -31.76
C VAL A 92 20.78 30.13 -30.54
N THR A 93 21.68 31.09 -30.77
CA THR A 93 22.26 31.87 -29.68
C THR A 93 21.98 33.34 -29.99
N LYS A 94 21.24 34.00 -29.12
CA LYS A 94 20.78 35.38 -29.23
C LYS A 94 21.57 36.26 -28.25
N GLU A 95 22.10 37.34 -28.74
CA GLU A 95 22.80 38.33 -27.92
C GLU A 95 22.40 39.76 -28.39
N GLY A 96 21.55 40.40 -27.58
CA GLY A 96 20.98 41.69 -27.94
C GLY A 96 20.16 41.60 -29.24
N LYS A 97 20.60 42.31 -30.29
CA LYS A 97 19.99 42.26 -31.63
C LYS A 97 20.74 41.38 -32.61
N THR A 98 21.56 40.45 -32.12
CA THR A 98 22.32 39.54 -32.95
C THR A 98 21.96 38.08 -32.67
N ILE A 99 22.23 37.23 -33.65
CA ILE A 99 21.94 35.79 -33.59
C ILE A 99 23.02 34.97 -34.30
N THR A 100 23.30 33.79 -33.73
CA THR A 100 23.96 32.69 -34.47
C THR A 100 22.98 31.52 -34.60
N ILE A 101 23.04 30.78 -35.69
CA ILE A 101 22.18 29.63 -35.96
C ILE A 101 23.07 28.44 -36.30
N LYS A 102 22.90 27.32 -35.60
CA LYS A 102 23.60 26.06 -35.84
C LYS A 102 22.64 24.87 -35.87
N SER A 103 22.99 23.86 -36.65
CA SER A 103 22.23 22.62 -36.73
C SER A 103 22.40 21.79 -35.44
N LYS A 104 21.31 21.21 -34.97
CA LYS A 104 21.31 20.22 -33.89
C LYS A 104 21.99 18.91 -34.29
N LEU A 105 21.98 18.59 -35.59
CA LEU A 105 22.47 17.31 -36.10
C LEU A 105 23.98 17.16 -35.91
N ASN A 106 24.77 18.19 -36.30
CA ASN A 106 26.22 18.13 -36.30
C ASN A 106 26.94 19.34 -35.67
N ASN A 107 26.20 20.25 -35.03
CA ASN A 107 26.69 21.47 -34.40
C ASN A 107 27.41 22.47 -35.34
N THR A 108 27.31 22.30 -36.67
CA THR A 108 27.74 23.31 -37.60
C THR A 108 26.66 24.36 -37.82
N GLY A 109 27.03 25.57 -38.16
CA GLY A 109 26.07 26.65 -38.39
C GLY A 109 26.50 27.61 -39.49
N PHE A 110 25.71 28.64 -39.73
CA PHE A 110 25.93 29.58 -40.82
C PHE A 110 27.23 30.32 -40.71
N LYS A 111 27.97 30.31 -41.84
CA LYS A 111 29.22 31.04 -42.01
C LYS A 111 29.19 31.83 -43.30
N VAL A 112 29.31 33.14 -43.18
CA VAL A 112 29.53 34.06 -44.30
C VAL A 112 31.01 33.96 -44.72
N LYS A 113 31.25 33.62 -45.98
CA LYS A 113 32.58 33.56 -46.54
C LYS A 113 32.91 34.85 -47.32
N ASP A 114 31.94 35.33 -48.10
CA ASP A 114 32.07 36.57 -48.89
C ASP A 114 30.68 37.25 -49.00
N ARG A 115 30.64 38.48 -49.50
CA ARG A 115 29.48 39.36 -49.62
C ARG A 115 28.39 38.90 -50.60
N ASN A 116 28.73 38.08 -51.56
CA ASN A 116 27.84 37.57 -52.60
C ASN A 116 28.19 36.10 -52.90
N ASP A 117 28.08 35.22 -51.92
CA ASP A 117 28.49 33.83 -52.07
C ASP A 117 27.43 32.90 -51.41
N VAL A 118 27.64 31.59 -51.58
CA VAL A 118 26.84 30.57 -50.89
C VAL A 118 27.10 30.64 -49.42
N LEU A 119 26.03 30.51 -48.64
CA LEU A 119 26.11 30.45 -47.17
C LEU A 119 26.54 29.04 -46.75
N ASN A 120 27.74 28.93 -46.21
CA ASN A 120 28.32 27.64 -45.82
C ASN A 120 27.90 27.25 -44.38
N MET A 121 27.97 25.94 -44.11
CA MET A 121 27.93 25.39 -42.76
C MET A 121 29.34 25.21 -42.21
N SER A 122 29.61 25.65 -41.00
CA SER A 122 30.95 25.61 -40.40
C SER A 122 30.88 25.49 -38.88
N SER A 123 31.91 24.95 -38.25
CA SER A 123 32.09 25.01 -36.79
C SER A 123 32.39 26.42 -36.31
N THR A 124 32.91 27.30 -37.19
CA THR A 124 33.10 28.73 -36.89
C THR A 124 31.90 29.51 -37.41
N LEU A 125 31.02 29.98 -36.51
CA LEU A 125 29.76 30.63 -36.84
C LEU A 125 29.96 32.11 -37.19
N THR A 126 29.04 32.64 -38.03
CA THR A 126 28.88 34.07 -38.23
C THR A 126 27.76 34.57 -37.31
N THR A 127 28.01 35.66 -36.58
CA THR A 127 26.98 36.40 -35.86
C THR A 127 26.30 37.36 -36.83
N PHE A 128 24.97 37.27 -36.92
CA PHE A 128 24.16 38.08 -37.81
C PHE A 128 23.42 39.16 -37.02
N ASP A 129 23.31 40.36 -37.58
CA ASP A 129 22.38 41.36 -37.15
C ASP A 129 20.97 40.98 -37.57
N VAL A 130 20.00 41.22 -36.69
CA VAL A 130 18.59 40.87 -36.86
C VAL A 130 17.73 42.08 -37.09
N ALA A 131 16.85 42.02 -38.08
CA ALA A 131 15.74 42.92 -38.24
C ALA A 131 14.43 42.13 -38.26
N GLU A 132 13.43 42.59 -37.52
CA GLU A 132 12.11 41.98 -37.45
C GLU A 132 11.19 42.47 -38.56
N GLU A 133 10.53 41.55 -39.27
CA GLU A 133 9.55 41.84 -40.31
C GLU A 133 8.39 40.86 -40.22
N ASP A 134 7.16 41.30 -39.92
CA ASP A 134 5.92 40.49 -39.97
C ASP A 134 6.03 39.12 -39.26
N ASN A 135 6.41 39.09 -38.00
CA ASN A 135 6.65 37.87 -37.19
C ASN A 135 7.78 36.95 -37.71
N ALA A 136 8.62 37.44 -38.58
CA ALA A 136 9.81 36.78 -39.03
C ALA A 136 11.04 37.64 -38.75
N ILE A 137 12.23 37.05 -38.78
CA ILE A 137 13.46 37.81 -38.72
C ILE A 137 14.21 37.70 -40.03
N THR A 138 14.92 38.75 -40.40
CA THR A 138 15.88 38.76 -41.48
C THR A 138 17.28 38.93 -40.92
N LEU A 139 18.25 38.30 -41.60
CA LEU A 139 19.63 38.22 -41.17
C LEU A 139 20.54 39.05 -42.06
N SER A 140 21.40 39.90 -41.48
CA SER A 140 22.43 40.66 -42.19
C SER A 140 23.77 40.52 -41.47
N TYR A 141 24.84 40.69 -42.25
CA TYR A 141 26.20 40.65 -41.75
C TYR A 141 26.98 41.86 -42.26
N TYR A 142 27.63 42.56 -41.32
CA TYR A 142 28.52 43.65 -41.63
C TYR A 142 29.96 43.14 -41.68
N GLY A 143 30.59 43.23 -42.84
CA GLY A 143 31.95 42.73 -43.10
C GLY A 143 32.84 43.77 -43.75
N SER A 144 34.10 43.38 -43.97
CA SER A 144 35.07 44.19 -44.71
C SER A 144 35.91 43.30 -45.63
N TYR A 145 36.39 43.91 -46.72
CA TYR A 145 37.38 43.31 -47.61
C TYR A 145 38.43 44.36 -47.97
N TRP A 146 39.59 43.93 -48.37
CA TRP A 146 40.65 44.83 -48.78
C TRP A 146 40.65 44.99 -50.32
N TYR A 147 40.48 46.22 -50.77
CA TYR A 147 40.62 46.60 -52.17
C TYR A 147 41.09 48.06 -52.25
N TRP A 148 42.36 48.28 -52.44
CA TRP A 148 43.01 49.61 -52.39
C TRP A 148 42.68 50.37 -51.11
N GLY A 149 42.66 49.63 -49.96
CA GLY A 149 42.20 50.07 -48.65
C GLY A 149 40.99 49.22 -48.19
N THR A 150 40.74 49.27 -46.87
CA THR A 150 39.64 48.51 -46.30
C THR A 150 38.30 49.08 -46.79
N LYS A 151 37.49 48.25 -47.38
CA LYS A 151 36.11 48.51 -47.78
C LYS A 151 35.17 47.73 -46.90
N TYR A 152 34.04 48.36 -46.53
CA TYR A 152 33.00 47.74 -45.71
C TYR A 152 31.76 47.45 -46.54
N TYR A 153 31.05 46.41 -46.19
CA TYR A 153 29.81 46.00 -46.85
C TYR A 153 28.82 45.46 -45.82
N THR A 154 27.52 45.53 -46.17
CA THR A 154 26.46 44.82 -45.48
C THR A 154 25.90 43.82 -46.50
N THR A 155 25.86 42.56 -46.12
CA THR A 155 25.24 41.51 -46.91
C THR A 155 24.09 40.87 -46.14
N TYR A 156 23.09 40.40 -46.88
CA TYR A 156 21.86 39.81 -46.31
C TYR A 156 21.80 38.37 -46.71
N VAL A 157 21.24 37.51 -45.82
CA VAL A 157 20.92 36.13 -46.17
C VAL A 157 19.72 36.13 -47.13
N THR A 158 19.89 35.46 -48.26
CA THR A 158 18.85 35.33 -49.29
C THR A 158 18.52 33.88 -49.54
N SER A 159 17.24 33.61 -49.86
CA SER A 159 16.78 32.31 -50.30
C SER A 159 16.96 32.16 -51.82
N LYS A 160 17.39 30.99 -52.25
CA LYS A 160 17.50 30.60 -53.66
C LYS A 160 16.87 29.21 -53.87
N ASP A 161 16.52 28.95 -55.12
CA ASP A 161 16.03 27.64 -55.54
C ASP A 161 17.15 26.91 -56.30
N ASP A 162 18.01 26.21 -55.53
CA ASP A 162 19.12 25.45 -56.07
C ASP A 162 19.47 24.28 -55.15
N SER A 163 19.20 23.06 -55.59
CA SER A 163 19.42 21.83 -54.83
C SER A 163 20.90 21.43 -54.69
N ASN A 164 21.79 21.94 -55.53
CA ASN A 164 23.19 21.48 -55.57
C ASN A 164 24.12 22.24 -54.62
N THR A 165 23.78 23.51 -54.31
CA THR A 165 24.65 24.39 -53.48
C THR A 165 23.95 24.96 -52.28
N GLY A 166 22.91 24.28 -51.78
CA GLY A 166 22.09 24.73 -50.64
C GLY A 166 21.11 25.83 -51.04
N SER A 167 20.21 26.14 -50.12
CA SER A 167 19.09 27.06 -50.35
C SER A 167 19.40 28.51 -49.94
N PHE A 168 20.63 28.82 -49.54
CA PHE A 168 20.98 30.13 -49.02
C PHE A 168 22.23 30.72 -49.64
N ASN A 169 22.16 32.01 -49.99
CA ASN A 169 23.29 32.85 -50.39
C ASN A 169 23.36 34.11 -49.54
N THR A 170 24.44 34.85 -49.67
CA THR A 170 24.55 36.23 -49.23
C THR A 170 24.43 37.19 -50.41
N SER A 171 23.83 38.36 -50.21
CA SER A 171 23.74 39.41 -51.25
C SER A 171 23.73 40.78 -50.64
N GLU A 172 24.50 41.72 -51.22
CA GLU A 172 24.43 43.16 -50.88
C GLU A 172 23.13 43.81 -51.35
N LYS A 173 22.47 43.22 -52.34
CA LYS A 173 21.20 43.75 -52.91
C LYS A 173 20.18 42.62 -52.99
N PRO A 174 19.58 42.23 -51.84
CA PRO A 174 18.75 41.04 -51.78
C PRO A 174 17.41 41.18 -52.53
N GLY A 175 16.86 42.39 -52.64
CA GLY A 175 15.52 42.61 -53.21
C GLY A 175 14.51 41.63 -52.61
N ASN A 176 13.62 41.09 -53.42
CA ASN A 176 12.57 40.15 -53.02
C ASN A 176 13.08 38.73 -52.67
N SER A 177 14.38 38.47 -52.77
CA SER A 177 14.98 37.17 -52.41
C SER A 177 15.48 37.12 -50.94
N LYS A 178 15.30 38.20 -50.18
CA LYS A 178 15.68 38.23 -48.76
C LYS A 178 14.99 37.11 -48.00
N ALA A 179 15.74 36.31 -47.26
CA ALA A 179 15.20 35.21 -46.47
C ALA A 179 14.57 35.74 -45.16
N LYS A 180 13.35 35.33 -44.91
CA LYS A 180 12.61 35.62 -43.68
C LYS A 180 12.48 34.33 -42.87
N PHE A 181 13.05 34.30 -41.65
CA PHE A 181 13.13 33.15 -40.81
C PHE A 181 12.06 33.22 -39.73
N ILE A 182 11.23 32.18 -39.61
CA ILE A 182 10.16 32.03 -38.64
C ILE A 182 10.50 30.80 -37.79
N PHE A 183 10.53 30.97 -36.48
CA PHE A 183 10.96 29.93 -35.54
C PHE A 183 9.73 29.34 -34.83
N TYR A 184 9.75 28.01 -34.70
CA TYR A 184 8.80 27.25 -33.87
C TYR A 184 9.60 26.57 -32.79
N ALA A 185 9.33 26.90 -31.52
CA ALA A 185 10.06 26.32 -30.40
C ALA A 185 9.86 24.80 -30.31
N VAL A 186 10.92 24.13 -29.95
CA VAL A 186 10.87 22.69 -29.61
C VAL A 186 10.71 22.60 -28.09
N GLU A 187 9.51 22.25 -27.69
CA GLU A 187 9.15 22.14 -26.28
C GLU A 187 9.64 20.84 -25.68
N GLN A 188 10.17 20.93 -24.48
CA GLN A 188 10.47 19.76 -23.65
C GLN A 188 9.21 19.44 -22.83
N PRO A 189 8.78 18.17 -22.80
CA PRO A 189 7.70 17.79 -21.93
C PRO A 189 8.12 17.92 -20.47
N THR A 190 7.17 18.18 -19.62
CA THR A 190 7.32 18.02 -18.17
C THR A 190 6.75 16.66 -17.77
N LYS A 191 7.47 15.94 -16.93
CA LYS A 191 6.99 14.65 -16.43
C LYS A 191 5.92 14.87 -15.37
N VAL A 192 4.77 14.28 -15.56
CA VAL A 192 3.69 14.17 -14.57
C VAL A 192 3.61 12.72 -14.13
N THR A 193 3.68 12.49 -12.82
CA THR A 193 3.65 11.15 -12.23
C THR A 193 2.42 10.99 -11.36
N TYR A 194 1.71 9.88 -11.53
CA TYR A 194 0.60 9.44 -10.69
C TYR A 194 1.06 8.24 -9.86
N ASN A 195 1.11 8.41 -8.55
CA ASN A 195 1.36 7.34 -7.60
C ASN A 195 0.07 6.93 -6.92
N TYR A 196 -0.16 5.62 -6.85
CA TYR A 196 -1.27 5.02 -6.11
C TYR A 196 -0.72 4.35 -4.87
N ILE A 197 -1.08 4.85 -3.70
CA ILE A 197 -0.48 4.52 -2.41
C ILE A 197 -1.46 3.69 -1.60
N ASP A 198 -1.04 2.52 -1.19
CA ASP A 198 -1.71 1.73 -0.18
C ASP A 198 -1.61 2.46 1.17
N ASN A 199 -2.76 2.89 1.70
CA ASN A 199 -2.82 3.67 2.94
C ASN A 199 -2.57 2.85 4.21
N GLN A 200 -2.61 1.51 4.15
CA GLN A 200 -2.29 0.65 5.29
C GLN A 200 -0.79 0.48 5.48
N GLU A 201 -0.06 0.22 4.38
CA GLU A 201 1.39 0.01 4.41
C GLU A 201 2.18 1.27 4.03
N ASN A 202 1.52 2.36 3.63
CA ASN A 202 2.13 3.59 3.08
C ASN A 202 3.11 3.28 1.94
N LYS A 203 2.72 2.37 1.05
CA LYS A 203 3.54 1.85 -0.03
C LYS A 203 2.95 2.22 -1.39
N VAL A 204 3.76 2.75 -2.30
CA VAL A 204 3.35 2.96 -3.69
C VAL A 204 3.17 1.60 -4.35
N ARG A 205 1.93 1.29 -4.77
CA ARG A 205 1.58 0.03 -5.46
C ARG A 205 1.64 0.15 -6.97
N TYR A 206 1.24 1.32 -7.49
CA TYR A 206 1.31 1.62 -8.92
C TYR A 206 1.88 3.01 -9.12
N SER A 207 2.66 3.17 -10.18
CA SER A 207 3.22 4.47 -10.55
C SER A 207 3.22 4.60 -12.08
N TYR A 208 2.63 5.69 -12.58
CA TYR A 208 2.54 5.98 -14.00
C TYR A 208 3.08 7.38 -14.25
N SER A 209 3.94 7.50 -15.27
CA SER A 209 4.50 8.79 -15.66
C SER A 209 4.14 9.11 -17.10
N TYR A 210 3.78 10.35 -17.33
CA TYR A 210 3.39 10.88 -18.63
C TYR A 210 4.21 12.11 -18.94
N ASP A 211 4.57 12.25 -20.21
CA ASP A 211 5.16 13.47 -20.75
C ASP A 211 4.00 14.41 -21.15
N VAL A 212 3.91 15.58 -20.52
CA VAL A 212 2.85 16.55 -20.74
C VAL A 212 3.44 17.86 -21.18
N TYR A 213 2.85 18.47 -22.21
CA TYR A 213 3.25 19.74 -22.78
C TYR A 213 2.36 20.87 -22.28
N GLU A 214 2.89 22.08 -22.24
CA GLU A 214 2.13 23.27 -21.78
C GLU A 214 0.80 23.40 -22.55
N GLY A 215 -0.26 23.75 -21.83
CA GLY A 215 -1.61 23.88 -22.38
C GLY A 215 -2.36 22.56 -22.63
N GLN A 216 -1.73 21.39 -22.42
CA GLN A 216 -2.42 20.10 -22.46
C GLN A 216 -3.20 19.87 -21.17
N LYS A 217 -4.29 19.12 -21.25
CA LYS A 217 -4.98 18.64 -20.05
C LYS A 217 -4.14 17.60 -19.32
N TYR A 218 -4.30 17.55 -18.01
CA TYR A 218 -3.72 16.44 -17.24
C TYR A 218 -4.23 15.12 -17.79
N PRO A 219 -3.37 14.11 -17.94
CA PRO A 219 -3.81 12.78 -18.33
C PRO A 219 -4.79 12.25 -17.29
N GLU A 220 -5.81 11.52 -17.75
CA GLU A 220 -6.70 10.82 -16.84
C GLU A 220 -5.93 9.73 -16.09
N SER A 221 -6.39 9.39 -14.88
CA SER A 221 -5.85 8.27 -14.13
C SER A 221 -5.92 7.00 -14.98
N SER A 222 -4.82 6.26 -15.04
CA SER A 222 -4.77 4.97 -15.73
C SER A 222 -5.42 3.84 -14.93
N ILE A 223 -5.78 4.08 -13.66
CA ILE A 223 -6.44 3.11 -12.78
C ILE A 223 -7.91 3.48 -12.65
N THR A 224 -8.76 2.52 -12.95
CA THR A 224 -10.21 2.54 -12.64
C THR A 224 -10.49 1.58 -11.49
N SER A 225 -11.66 1.71 -10.85
CA SER A 225 -12.10 0.76 -9.80
C SER A 225 -12.14 -0.68 -10.30
N GLU A 226 -12.42 -0.90 -11.59
CA GLU A 226 -12.47 -2.24 -12.19
C GLU A 226 -11.09 -2.88 -12.38
N SER A 227 -10.02 -2.06 -12.45
CA SER A 227 -8.65 -2.55 -12.62
C SER A 227 -7.93 -2.84 -11.29
N LEU A 228 -8.57 -2.50 -10.17
CA LEU A 228 -7.99 -2.73 -8.85
C LEU A 228 -8.24 -4.17 -8.37
N PRO A 229 -7.33 -4.71 -7.54
CA PRO A 229 -7.59 -5.98 -6.87
C PRO A 229 -8.86 -5.92 -6.03
N THR A 230 -9.50 -7.07 -5.84
CA THR A 230 -10.65 -7.21 -4.93
C THR A 230 -10.28 -6.68 -3.53
N TYR A 231 -11.24 -6.06 -2.87
CA TYR A 231 -11.08 -5.37 -1.58
C TYR A 231 -10.28 -4.05 -1.60
N VAL A 232 -9.92 -3.57 -2.78
CA VAL A 232 -9.24 -2.29 -2.94
C VAL A 232 -10.16 -1.34 -3.68
N SER A 233 -10.28 -0.14 -3.18
CA SER A 233 -10.99 0.96 -3.85
C SER A 233 -10.12 2.21 -3.89
N LEU A 234 -10.42 3.09 -4.83
CA LEU A 234 -9.84 4.44 -4.82
C LEU A 234 -10.36 5.18 -3.59
N GLY A 235 -9.45 5.72 -2.80
CA GLY A 235 -9.76 6.60 -1.70
C GLY A 235 -10.25 7.97 -2.16
N GLN A 236 -10.27 8.95 -1.26
CA GLN A 236 -10.46 10.34 -1.67
C GLN A 236 -9.26 10.76 -2.51
N THR A 237 -9.45 10.75 -3.82
CA THR A 237 -8.40 11.04 -4.76
C THR A 237 -8.39 12.52 -5.09
N TYR A 238 -7.20 13.11 -5.07
CA TYR A 238 -7.02 14.38 -5.73
C TYR A 238 -7.21 14.18 -7.23
N GLN A 239 -8.29 14.72 -7.77
CA GLN A 239 -8.52 14.73 -9.22
C GLN A 239 -7.91 16.03 -9.76
N PRO A 240 -6.78 15.96 -10.48
CA PRO A 240 -6.23 17.15 -11.10
C PRO A 240 -7.20 17.65 -12.18
N THR A 241 -7.60 18.91 -12.10
CA THR A 241 -8.50 19.53 -13.07
C THR A 241 -7.82 20.73 -13.70
N GLY A 242 -8.03 20.91 -15.01
CA GLY A 242 -7.54 22.05 -15.75
C GLY A 242 -6.42 21.73 -16.75
N LEU A 243 -5.82 22.81 -17.28
CA LEU A 243 -4.69 22.73 -18.20
C LEU A 243 -3.38 22.63 -17.44
N PHE A 244 -2.45 21.89 -17.99
CA PHE A 244 -1.07 21.86 -17.50
C PHE A 244 -0.41 23.20 -17.85
N HIS A 245 0.14 23.85 -16.83
CA HIS A 245 1.01 25.01 -17.00
C HIS A 245 2.46 24.56 -16.78
N LYS A 246 3.34 24.91 -17.69
CA LYS A 246 4.76 24.55 -17.62
C LYS A 246 5.31 24.89 -16.24
N ALA A 247 5.48 23.87 -15.44
CA ALA A 247 6.17 24.00 -14.17
C ALA A 247 7.67 23.87 -14.40
N THR A 248 8.46 24.53 -13.60
CA THR A 248 9.92 24.40 -13.61
C THR A 248 10.42 23.07 -13.05
N SER A 249 9.50 22.23 -12.56
CA SER A 249 9.80 20.96 -11.92
C SER A 249 8.76 19.88 -12.28
N GLU A 250 9.17 18.61 -12.22
CA GLU A 250 8.29 17.46 -12.30
C GLU A 250 7.17 17.54 -11.26
N THR A 251 5.97 17.15 -11.65
CA THR A 251 4.77 17.17 -10.80
C THR A 251 4.35 15.75 -10.47
N THR A 252 4.14 15.46 -9.18
CA THR A 252 3.69 14.17 -8.71
C THR A 252 2.34 14.31 -8.00
N PHE A 253 1.37 13.49 -8.40
CA PHE A 253 0.07 13.36 -7.75
C PHE A 253 0.00 12.02 -7.03
N ASN A 254 -0.43 12.05 -5.78
CA ASN A 254 -0.61 10.86 -4.97
C ASN A 254 -2.11 10.57 -4.80
N PHE A 255 -2.49 9.32 -5.06
CA PHE A 255 -3.85 8.82 -4.93
C PHE A 255 -3.86 7.73 -3.87
N ASP A 256 -4.74 7.86 -2.89
CA ASP A 256 -4.87 6.85 -1.85
C ASP A 256 -5.70 5.66 -2.33
N LEU A 257 -5.19 4.48 -2.07
CA LEU A 257 -5.92 3.22 -2.21
C LEU A 257 -6.44 2.80 -0.84
N ASN A 258 -7.75 2.55 -0.76
CA ASN A 258 -8.36 2.01 0.45
C ASN A 258 -8.47 0.50 0.35
N VAL A 259 -7.90 -0.20 1.31
CA VAL A 259 -8.04 -1.64 1.46
C VAL A 259 -9.15 -1.90 2.48
N ASN A 260 -10.23 -2.55 2.06
CA ASN A 260 -11.40 -2.87 2.86
C ASN A 260 -11.57 -4.39 2.92
N LEU A 261 -10.91 -5.04 3.87
CA LEU A 261 -11.02 -6.47 4.09
C LEU A 261 -12.18 -6.80 5.04
N PRO A 262 -12.89 -7.92 4.84
CA PRO A 262 -13.90 -8.40 5.78
C PRO A 262 -13.27 -9.05 7.02
N PHE A 263 -11.95 -9.02 7.16
CA PHE A 263 -11.18 -9.57 8.27
C PHE A 263 -9.91 -8.74 8.50
N THR A 264 -9.31 -8.90 9.66
CA THR A 264 -8.03 -8.27 10.00
C THR A 264 -6.87 -9.21 9.65
N THR A 265 -5.89 -8.73 8.91
CA THR A 265 -4.66 -9.48 8.67
C THR A 265 -3.76 -9.48 9.89
N SER A 266 -3.11 -10.61 10.14
CA SER A 266 -2.16 -10.76 11.23
C SER A 266 -0.81 -10.12 10.91
N THR A 267 -0.18 -9.54 11.91
CA THR A 267 1.26 -9.22 11.90
C THR A 267 2.01 -10.18 12.85
N ASP A 268 3.34 -10.11 12.88
CA ASP A 268 4.12 -10.92 13.82
C ASP A 268 3.92 -10.44 15.27
N GLU A 269 3.66 -9.15 15.45
CA GLU A 269 3.43 -8.50 16.75
C GLU A 269 1.97 -8.65 17.22
N ALA A 270 1.02 -8.71 16.29
CA ALA A 270 -0.41 -8.77 16.55
C ALA A 270 -1.11 -9.85 15.71
N PRO A 271 -0.92 -11.14 15.99
CA PRO A 271 -1.61 -12.22 15.29
C PRO A 271 -3.11 -12.23 15.67
N VAL A 272 -3.95 -12.39 14.65
CA VAL A 272 -5.40 -12.57 14.78
C VAL A 272 -5.74 -13.97 14.28
N TYR A 273 -6.50 -14.72 15.06
CA TYR A 273 -6.83 -16.12 14.76
C TYR A 273 -8.23 -16.28 14.24
N TYR A 274 -8.37 -17.16 13.25
CA TYR A 274 -9.61 -17.44 12.55
C TYR A 274 -9.85 -18.93 12.39
N TYR A 275 -11.12 -19.31 12.33
CA TYR A 275 -11.56 -20.54 11.70
C TYR A 275 -11.71 -20.28 10.19
N LEU A 276 -11.14 -21.15 9.38
CA LEU A 276 -11.33 -21.12 7.93
C LEU A 276 -12.44 -22.11 7.57
N VAL A 277 -13.59 -21.59 7.16
CA VAL A 277 -14.80 -22.38 6.91
C VAL A 277 -15.23 -22.31 5.46
N ASN A 278 -15.92 -23.33 4.98
CA ASN A 278 -16.46 -23.40 3.63
C ASN A 278 -17.98 -23.21 3.63
N GLY A 279 -18.49 -22.60 2.57
CA GLY A 279 -19.90 -22.42 2.30
C GLY A 279 -20.62 -21.44 3.24
N ALA A 280 -21.94 -21.50 3.18
CA ALA A 280 -22.82 -20.75 4.08
C ALA A 280 -22.90 -21.37 5.49
N ASP A 281 -22.49 -22.61 5.62
CA ASP A 281 -22.51 -23.36 6.88
C ASP A 281 -21.17 -23.24 7.60
N THR A 282 -21.18 -22.72 8.82
CA THR A 282 -19.98 -22.53 9.66
C THR A 282 -19.40 -23.82 10.21
N ARG A 283 -20.06 -24.95 10.00
CA ARG A 283 -19.67 -26.25 10.57
C ARG A 283 -18.59 -26.99 9.80
N HIS A 284 -18.36 -26.67 8.52
CA HIS A 284 -17.33 -27.30 7.70
C HIS A 284 -16.01 -26.53 7.83
N MET A 285 -15.21 -26.91 8.79
CA MET A 285 -13.95 -26.24 9.11
C MET A 285 -12.75 -26.95 8.48
N LEU A 286 -11.82 -26.17 7.93
CA LEU A 286 -10.52 -26.68 7.54
C LEU A 286 -9.61 -26.77 8.77
N TYR A 287 -8.96 -27.89 8.98
CA TYR A 287 -8.09 -28.11 10.12
C TYR A 287 -6.82 -28.89 9.79
N ASN A 288 -5.81 -28.81 10.65
CA ASN A 288 -4.62 -29.65 10.55
C ASN A 288 -4.94 -31.09 10.99
N ASN A 289 -4.86 -32.00 10.04
CA ASN A 289 -4.99 -33.44 10.27
C ASN A 289 -3.64 -34.13 10.05
N ASN A 290 -2.77 -34.12 11.06
CA ASN A 290 -1.46 -34.79 11.03
C ASN A 290 -0.65 -34.56 9.74
N SER A 291 -0.46 -33.29 9.37
CA SER A 291 0.28 -32.82 8.16
C SER A 291 -0.52 -32.77 6.86
N SER A 292 -1.79 -33.08 6.88
CA SER A 292 -2.74 -32.84 5.78
C SER A 292 -3.83 -31.86 6.22
N VAL A 293 -4.53 -31.26 5.27
CA VAL A 293 -5.72 -30.45 5.55
C VAL A 293 -6.92 -31.35 5.55
N GLY A 294 -7.59 -31.46 6.70
CA GLY A 294 -8.86 -32.13 6.87
C GLY A 294 -10.04 -31.18 6.89
N ILE A 295 -11.23 -31.69 6.77
CA ILE A 295 -12.49 -30.98 6.90
C ILE A 295 -13.34 -31.72 7.91
N ARG A 296 -13.95 -30.99 8.84
CA ARG A 296 -14.85 -31.53 9.84
C ARG A 296 -15.99 -30.59 10.14
N GLU A 297 -17.09 -31.14 10.67
CA GLU A 297 -18.13 -30.35 11.29
C GLU A 297 -17.62 -29.79 12.62
N ASP A 298 -18.19 -28.68 13.06
CA ASP A 298 -17.81 -28.00 14.31
C ASP A 298 -17.86 -28.96 15.49
N ALA A 299 -16.72 -29.18 16.13
CA ALA A 299 -16.57 -30.00 17.31
C ALA A 299 -16.09 -29.17 18.54
N GLN A 300 -16.39 -27.90 18.60
CA GLN A 300 -15.83 -26.94 19.58
C GLN A 300 -15.96 -27.41 21.03
N ALA A 301 -17.07 -28.03 21.40
CA ALA A 301 -17.35 -28.36 22.81
C ALA A 301 -16.50 -29.54 23.33
N GLU A 302 -16.07 -30.46 22.46
CA GLU A 302 -15.42 -31.71 22.88
C GLU A 302 -13.88 -31.69 22.78
N GLN A 303 -13.28 -30.68 22.12
CA GLN A 303 -11.87 -30.71 21.79
C GLN A 303 -11.12 -29.40 22.12
N LEU A 304 -11.38 -28.78 23.27
CA LEU A 304 -10.75 -27.53 23.67
C LEU A 304 -9.22 -27.54 23.55
N ASN A 305 -8.57 -28.65 23.82
CA ASN A 305 -7.11 -28.77 23.72
C ASN A 305 -6.61 -28.84 22.28
N ASN A 306 -7.47 -29.20 21.33
CA ASN A 306 -7.12 -29.37 19.92
C ASN A 306 -7.57 -28.20 19.02
N VAL A 307 -8.19 -27.19 19.59
CA VAL A 307 -8.70 -26.01 18.85
C VAL A 307 -7.59 -25.38 17.99
N ARG A 308 -6.34 -25.37 18.45
CA ARG A 308 -5.22 -24.82 17.68
C ARG A 308 -5.04 -25.48 16.31
N ASN A 309 -5.48 -26.73 16.12
CA ASN A 309 -5.46 -27.41 14.84
C ASN A 309 -6.43 -26.80 13.83
N ASP A 310 -7.50 -26.15 14.33
CA ASP A 310 -8.55 -25.52 13.51
C ASP A 310 -8.26 -24.04 13.24
N LEU A 311 -7.28 -23.47 13.96
CA LEU A 311 -7.01 -22.05 13.90
C LEU A 311 -5.97 -21.71 12.84
N TRP A 312 -6.25 -20.65 12.16
CA TRP A 312 -5.41 -20.06 11.13
C TRP A 312 -5.15 -18.59 11.44
N PHE A 313 -3.98 -18.13 11.10
CA PHE A 313 -3.74 -16.69 10.96
C PHE A 313 -3.36 -16.38 9.51
N VAL A 314 -3.79 -15.20 9.07
CA VAL A 314 -3.68 -14.79 7.67
C VAL A 314 -2.81 -13.55 7.60
N LYS A 315 -1.72 -13.63 6.84
CA LYS A 315 -0.85 -12.51 6.53
C LYS A 315 -0.95 -12.15 5.06
N GLY A 316 -0.65 -10.92 4.74
CA GLY A 316 -0.65 -10.44 3.37
C GLY A 316 -1.68 -9.35 3.12
N ASN A 317 -1.86 -9.04 1.86
CA ASN A 317 -2.71 -7.95 1.40
C ASN A 317 -3.23 -8.26 -0.02
N PRO A 318 -4.19 -7.48 -0.54
CA PRO A 318 -4.77 -7.76 -1.87
C PRO A 318 -3.78 -7.66 -3.04
N PHE A 319 -2.67 -6.94 -2.86
CA PHE A 319 -1.69 -6.70 -3.93
C PHE A 319 -0.65 -7.82 -4.05
N ASP A 320 -0.15 -8.29 -2.90
CA ASP A 320 0.92 -9.28 -2.82
C ASP A 320 0.35 -10.70 -2.58
N GLY A 321 -0.98 -10.79 -2.32
CA GLY A 321 -1.67 -12.02 -1.97
C GLY A 321 -1.57 -12.36 -0.48
N TYR A 322 -2.18 -13.48 -0.09
CA TYR A 322 -2.36 -13.90 1.28
C TYR A 322 -1.67 -15.21 1.57
N GLN A 323 -1.23 -15.38 2.80
CA GLN A 323 -0.67 -16.63 3.32
C GLN A 323 -1.46 -17.08 4.54
N PHE A 324 -1.86 -18.35 4.55
CA PHE A 324 -2.55 -18.97 5.66
C PHE A 324 -1.55 -19.84 6.44
N THR A 325 -1.42 -19.57 7.72
CA THR A 325 -0.58 -20.38 8.62
C THR A 325 -1.42 -21.04 9.69
N ASN A 326 -1.25 -22.35 9.86
CA ASN A 326 -1.95 -23.08 10.92
C ASN A 326 -1.29 -22.82 12.28
N VAL A 327 -2.10 -22.50 13.29
CA VAL A 327 -1.62 -22.10 14.63
C VAL A 327 -0.94 -23.26 15.38
N ALA A 328 -1.38 -24.50 15.19
CA ALA A 328 -0.79 -25.63 15.89
C ALA A 328 0.59 -26.01 15.35
N THR A 329 0.79 -25.88 14.05
CA THR A 329 2.01 -26.34 13.39
C THR A 329 3.01 -25.23 13.07
N GLY A 330 2.54 -23.98 13.01
CA GLY A 330 3.30 -22.84 12.51
C GLY A 330 3.67 -22.94 11.03
N LYS A 331 3.04 -23.85 10.28
CA LYS A 331 3.35 -24.11 8.88
C LYS A 331 2.38 -23.40 7.95
N LEU A 332 2.91 -22.94 6.82
CA LEU A 332 2.12 -22.36 5.74
C LEU A 332 1.29 -23.41 5.02
N LEU A 333 0.08 -23.02 4.66
CA LEU A 333 -0.78 -23.76 3.77
C LEU A 333 -0.32 -23.54 2.33
N HIS A 334 -0.07 -24.62 1.61
CA HIS A 334 0.34 -24.56 0.22
C HIS A 334 -0.39 -25.57 -0.65
N CYS A 335 -0.43 -25.31 -1.94
CA CYS A 335 -0.88 -26.26 -2.94
C CYS A 335 0.32 -27.07 -3.44
N TYR A 336 0.19 -28.38 -3.42
CA TYR A 336 1.14 -29.29 -4.02
C TYR A 336 0.58 -29.86 -5.32
N TYR A 337 1.33 -29.70 -6.41
CA TYR A 337 1.02 -30.33 -7.70
C TYR A 337 1.77 -31.66 -7.78
N ASP A 338 1.03 -32.76 -7.82
CA ASP A 338 1.64 -34.05 -8.09
C ASP A 338 1.90 -34.17 -9.59
N LEU A 339 3.15 -33.95 -9.98
CA LEU A 339 3.63 -34.09 -11.34
C LEU A 339 3.87 -35.55 -11.75
N SER A 340 3.58 -36.54 -10.86
CA SER A 340 3.90 -37.95 -11.10
C SER A 340 2.96 -38.62 -12.10
N THR A 341 1.86 -37.98 -12.50
CA THR A 341 0.94 -38.51 -13.52
C THR A 341 0.69 -37.49 -14.62
N ILE A 342 1.13 -37.79 -15.82
CA ILE A 342 1.01 -36.98 -17.05
C ILE A 342 -0.46 -36.63 -17.42
N PHE A 343 -1.46 -37.25 -16.80
CA PHE A 343 -2.87 -37.11 -17.14
C PHE A 343 -3.83 -36.72 -16.01
N ALA A 344 -3.37 -36.55 -14.79
CA ALA A 344 -4.22 -36.07 -13.70
C ALA A 344 -3.40 -35.28 -12.73
N SER A 345 -3.50 -33.96 -12.81
CA SER A 345 -3.01 -33.05 -11.75
C SER A 345 -3.82 -33.31 -10.49
N ARG A 346 -3.32 -34.12 -9.58
CA ARG A 346 -3.84 -34.20 -8.21
C ARG A 346 -3.23 -33.04 -7.44
N SER A 347 -3.98 -31.98 -7.36
CA SER A 347 -3.61 -30.84 -6.50
C SER A 347 -4.29 -31.04 -5.15
N TYR A 348 -3.55 -30.92 -4.08
CA TYR A 348 -4.08 -31.00 -2.73
C TYR A 348 -3.42 -29.97 -1.81
N LEU A 349 -4.15 -29.57 -0.80
CA LEU A 349 -3.62 -28.70 0.25
C LEU A 349 -2.74 -29.53 1.19
N ALA A 350 -1.56 -29.01 1.51
CA ALA A 350 -0.60 -29.62 2.41
C ALA A 350 0.14 -28.58 3.26
N PHE A 351 0.94 -29.06 4.21
CA PHE A 351 1.78 -28.23 5.06
C PHE A 351 3.26 -28.44 4.72
N SER A 352 4.01 -27.37 4.61
CA SER A 352 5.45 -27.23 4.39
C SER A 352 5.93 -27.18 2.94
N GLY A 353 7.00 -26.36 2.77
CA GLY A 353 7.52 -25.99 1.47
C GLY A 353 8.29 -27.09 0.77
N LEU A 354 7.67 -27.72 -0.20
CA LEU A 354 8.39 -28.39 -1.27
C LEU A 354 8.60 -27.38 -2.41
N ALA A 355 9.75 -27.44 -3.06
CA ALA A 355 10.06 -26.57 -4.20
C ALA A 355 8.97 -26.72 -5.29
N GLY A 356 8.41 -25.60 -5.76
CA GLY A 356 7.38 -25.58 -6.81
C GLY A 356 5.94 -25.55 -6.32
N SER A 357 5.70 -25.41 -5.01
CA SER A 357 4.34 -25.26 -4.48
C SER A 357 3.90 -23.79 -4.36
N THR A 358 2.61 -23.53 -4.62
CA THR A 358 1.99 -22.23 -4.37
C THR A 358 1.59 -22.11 -2.90
N TYR A 359 2.00 -21.05 -2.24
CA TYR A 359 1.64 -20.73 -0.85
C TYR A 359 1.12 -19.30 -0.68
N VAL A 360 0.95 -18.61 -1.79
CA VAL A 360 0.35 -17.27 -1.86
C VAL A 360 -0.98 -17.36 -2.59
N TRP A 361 -2.02 -16.86 -1.97
CA TRP A 361 -3.39 -16.98 -2.40
C TRP A 361 -4.01 -15.62 -2.70
N THR A 362 -4.83 -15.55 -3.72
CA THR A 362 -5.68 -14.40 -3.99
C THR A 362 -7.06 -14.67 -3.42
N LEU A 363 -7.64 -13.68 -2.74
CA LEU A 363 -9.01 -13.72 -2.26
C LEU A 363 -9.86 -12.84 -3.16
N GLU A 364 -10.88 -13.44 -3.78
CA GLU A 364 -11.84 -12.74 -4.64
C GLU A 364 -13.17 -12.63 -3.90
N ASN A 365 -13.68 -11.42 -3.71
CA ASN A 365 -14.93 -11.18 -2.98
C ASN A 365 -16.12 -11.83 -3.67
N ILE A 366 -16.95 -12.53 -2.90
CA ILE A 366 -18.23 -13.08 -3.34
C ILE A 366 -19.39 -12.27 -2.75
N ASP A 367 -19.30 -11.93 -1.47
CA ASP A 367 -20.21 -11.08 -0.71
C ASP A 367 -19.47 -10.44 0.48
N ASP A 368 -20.19 -9.71 1.34
CA ASP A 368 -19.59 -8.91 2.42
C ASP A 368 -18.69 -9.69 3.39
N ASN A 369 -18.92 -11.02 3.52
CA ASN A 369 -18.19 -11.86 4.49
C ASN A 369 -17.60 -13.12 3.88
N SER A 370 -17.69 -13.29 2.56
CA SER A 370 -17.21 -14.50 1.89
C SER A 370 -16.39 -14.20 0.64
N PHE A 371 -15.50 -15.12 0.33
CA PHE A 371 -14.58 -15.00 -0.78
C PHE A 371 -14.29 -16.37 -1.42
N ALA A 372 -13.88 -16.33 -2.69
CA ALA A 372 -13.22 -17.42 -3.35
C ALA A 372 -11.72 -17.36 -3.10
N ILE A 373 -11.08 -18.50 -2.95
CA ILE A 373 -9.63 -18.60 -2.78
C ILE A 373 -9.03 -19.13 -4.08
N LYS A 374 -8.06 -18.41 -4.63
CA LYS A 374 -7.40 -18.74 -5.89
C LYS A 374 -5.89 -18.79 -5.73
N GLY A 375 -5.26 -19.75 -6.33
CA GLY A 375 -3.80 -19.86 -6.42
C GLY A 375 -3.39 -20.52 -7.72
N ASP A 376 -2.35 -19.99 -8.36
CA ASP A 376 -1.82 -20.50 -9.63
C ASP A 376 -2.90 -20.76 -10.70
N GLY A 377 -3.83 -19.79 -10.83
CA GLY A 377 -4.90 -19.83 -11.82
C GLY A 377 -6.08 -20.76 -11.49
N HIS A 378 -6.08 -21.45 -10.34
CA HIS A 378 -7.11 -22.39 -9.94
C HIS A 378 -7.82 -21.93 -8.66
N TYR A 379 -9.12 -22.21 -8.58
CA TYR A 379 -9.97 -21.95 -7.42
C TYR A 379 -10.07 -23.17 -6.52
N TRP A 380 -10.18 -22.91 -5.22
CA TRP A 380 -10.52 -23.94 -4.26
C TRP A 380 -11.99 -24.36 -4.45
N ASN A 381 -12.20 -25.65 -4.41
CA ASN A 381 -13.53 -26.28 -4.46
C ASN A 381 -13.59 -27.38 -3.41
N LEU A 382 -14.56 -27.30 -2.50
CA LEU A 382 -14.81 -28.37 -1.56
C LEU A 382 -15.69 -29.45 -2.20
N SER A 383 -15.12 -30.61 -2.44
CA SER A 383 -15.81 -31.77 -3.01
C SER A 383 -15.38 -33.04 -2.29
N ASP A 384 -16.34 -33.89 -1.96
CA ASP A 384 -16.08 -35.18 -1.29
C ASP A 384 -15.25 -35.05 -0.01
N SER A 385 -15.56 -34.06 0.83
CA SER A 385 -14.84 -33.73 2.07
C SER A 385 -13.34 -33.44 1.87
N GLN A 386 -12.96 -32.96 0.71
CA GLN A 386 -11.60 -32.55 0.37
C GLN A 386 -11.61 -31.23 -0.42
N VAL A 387 -10.58 -30.40 -0.21
CA VAL A 387 -10.35 -29.24 -1.06
C VAL A 387 -9.67 -29.69 -2.33
N LYS A 388 -10.35 -29.53 -3.46
CA LYS A 388 -9.85 -29.73 -4.82
C LYS A 388 -9.61 -28.42 -5.51
N PHE A 389 -8.99 -28.45 -6.67
CA PHE A 389 -8.68 -27.27 -7.47
C PHE A 389 -9.38 -27.36 -8.82
N THR A 390 -10.06 -26.27 -9.21
CA THR A 390 -10.78 -26.14 -10.48
C THR A 390 -10.33 -24.91 -11.24
N SER A 391 -10.27 -25.00 -12.58
CA SER A 391 -9.98 -23.86 -13.44
C SER A 391 -11.13 -22.86 -13.49
N ASP A 392 -12.34 -23.35 -13.33
CA ASP A 392 -13.56 -22.56 -13.46
C ASP A 392 -14.14 -22.24 -12.08
N PHE A 393 -14.57 -21.01 -11.92
CA PHE A 393 -15.26 -20.54 -10.73
C PHE A 393 -16.79 -20.68 -10.92
N THR A 394 -17.44 -21.26 -9.94
CA THR A 394 -18.91 -21.26 -9.82
C THR A 394 -19.29 -20.63 -8.49
N LYS A 395 -20.18 -19.64 -8.51
CA LYS A 395 -20.69 -19.04 -7.26
C LYS A 395 -21.63 -20.00 -6.56
N ASP A 396 -21.07 -20.90 -5.76
CA ASP A 396 -21.79 -21.89 -4.95
C ASP A 396 -21.09 -22.08 -3.59
N ASN A 397 -21.68 -22.88 -2.72
CA ASN A 397 -21.13 -23.14 -1.40
C ASN A 397 -19.77 -23.86 -1.43
N ASN A 398 -19.48 -24.63 -2.47
CA ASN A 398 -18.24 -25.39 -2.56
C ASN A 398 -17.03 -24.50 -2.86
N HIS A 399 -17.24 -23.38 -3.57
CA HIS A 399 -16.21 -22.42 -3.92
C HIS A 399 -16.15 -21.22 -2.95
N THR A 400 -17.04 -21.18 -1.96
CA THR A 400 -17.18 -20.05 -1.04
C THR A 400 -16.50 -20.37 0.29
N PHE A 401 -15.65 -19.45 0.76
CA PHE A 401 -14.93 -19.57 2.02
C PHE A 401 -15.10 -18.32 2.88
N ARG A 402 -14.94 -18.48 4.18
CA ARG A 402 -15.01 -17.38 5.17
C ARG A 402 -13.95 -17.56 6.24
N LEU A 403 -13.53 -16.44 6.82
CA LEU A 403 -12.73 -16.37 8.02
C LEU A 403 -13.63 -15.93 9.17
N ILE A 404 -13.82 -16.80 10.12
CA ILE A 404 -14.64 -16.52 11.32
C ILE A 404 -13.68 -16.29 12.48
N PRO A 405 -13.80 -15.17 13.22
CA PRO A 405 -12.98 -14.94 14.41
C PRO A 405 -12.99 -16.14 15.35
N ALA A 406 -11.83 -16.51 15.86
CA ALA A 406 -11.67 -17.67 16.71
C ALA A 406 -12.30 -17.43 18.07
N THR A 407 -13.43 -18.05 18.33
CA THR A 407 -14.16 -17.98 19.59
C THR A 407 -14.40 -19.37 20.17
N ILE A 408 -14.55 -19.43 21.49
CA ILE A 408 -14.87 -20.66 22.22
C ILE A 408 -16.05 -20.36 23.13
N THR A 409 -17.08 -21.18 23.07
CA THR A 409 -18.23 -21.11 23.97
C THR A 409 -18.08 -22.12 25.07
N MET A 410 -18.22 -21.69 26.32
CA MET A 410 -18.17 -22.57 27.49
C MET A 410 -19.40 -22.39 28.37
N PRO A 411 -19.98 -23.49 28.91
CA PRO A 411 -21.09 -23.38 29.81
C PRO A 411 -20.67 -22.89 31.21
N LEU A 412 -21.51 -22.08 31.82
CA LEU A 412 -21.41 -21.67 33.21
C LEU A 412 -22.53 -22.34 34.01
N ASN A 413 -22.23 -22.74 35.22
CA ASN A 413 -23.19 -23.42 36.09
C ASN A 413 -23.77 -22.45 37.11
N TYR A 414 -25.08 -22.27 37.10
CA TYR A 414 -25.79 -21.39 38.04
C TYR A 414 -25.75 -21.92 39.45
N SER A 415 -25.49 -21.04 40.42
CA SER A 415 -25.58 -21.26 41.85
C SER A 415 -26.74 -20.41 42.43
N GLU A 416 -27.79 -21.07 42.89
CA GLU A 416 -28.92 -20.38 43.54
C GLU A 416 -28.48 -19.69 44.82
N ALA A 417 -27.57 -20.32 45.59
CA ALA A 417 -27.07 -19.77 46.86
C ALA A 417 -26.29 -18.46 46.68
N ASP A 418 -25.59 -18.31 45.53
CA ASP A 418 -24.78 -17.11 45.23
C ASP A 418 -25.49 -16.17 44.25
N ASN A 419 -26.58 -16.60 43.64
CA ASN A 419 -27.27 -15.92 42.53
C ASN A 419 -26.33 -15.55 41.38
N LYS A 420 -25.37 -16.42 41.05
CA LYS A 420 -24.33 -16.24 40.05
C LYS A 420 -24.07 -17.52 39.31
N THR A 421 -23.45 -17.40 38.14
CA THR A 421 -22.93 -18.56 37.39
C THR A 421 -21.42 -18.68 37.53
N PHE A 422 -20.91 -19.93 37.47
CA PHE A 422 -19.49 -20.21 37.63
C PHE A 422 -19.00 -21.34 36.74
N ALA A 423 -17.77 -21.20 36.31
CA ALA A 423 -16.95 -22.29 35.76
C ALA A 423 -15.48 -22.06 36.07
N THR A 424 -14.66 -23.11 36.01
CA THR A 424 -13.22 -22.97 35.96
C THR A 424 -12.72 -23.40 34.59
N THR A 425 -11.66 -22.78 34.10
CA THR A 425 -11.02 -23.21 32.89
C THR A 425 -9.48 -23.05 32.93
N CYS A 426 -8.83 -23.83 32.11
CA CYS A 426 -7.42 -23.72 31.76
C CYS A 426 -7.28 -24.13 30.30
N LEU A 427 -6.83 -23.23 29.45
CA LEU A 427 -6.73 -23.46 28.01
C LEU A 427 -5.26 -23.39 27.56
N PRO A 428 -4.83 -24.19 26.56
CA PRO A 428 -3.46 -24.18 26.07
C PRO A 428 -3.14 -22.97 25.15
N TYR A 429 -4.01 -21.96 25.12
CA TYR A 429 -3.88 -20.71 24.38
C TYR A 429 -4.46 -19.57 25.23
N ALA A 430 -4.05 -18.34 24.89
CA ALA A 430 -4.56 -17.17 25.58
C ALA A 430 -5.98 -16.81 25.11
N VAL A 431 -6.79 -16.27 26.03
CA VAL A 431 -8.18 -15.88 25.76
C VAL A 431 -8.56 -14.60 26.48
N GLU A 432 -9.62 -13.96 25.98
CA GLU A 432 -10.32 -12.86 26.65
C GLU A 432 -11.84 -13.06 26.56
N VAL A 433 -12.59 -12.46 27.47
CA VAL A 433 -14.07 -12.48 27.38
C VAL A 433 -14.47 -11.61 26.20
N ALA A 434 -15.30 -12.15 25.28
CA ALA A 434 -15.74 -11.42 24.10
C ALA A 434 -16.59 -10.20 24.47
N GLU A 435 -16.54 -9.18 23.64
CA GLU A 435 -17.33 -7.95 23.82
C GLU A 435 -18.84 -8.24 23.89
N GLY A 436 -19.58 -7.38 24.59
CA GLY A 436 -21.03 -7.53 24.76
C GLY A 436 -21.44 -8.48 25.87
N GLN A 437 -20.50 -9.02 26.65
CA GLN A 437 -20.77 -9.88 27.83
C GLN A 437 -20.36 -9.19 29.13
N ASP A 438 -20.82 -7.96 29.36
CA ASP A 438 -20.43 -7.10 30.49
C ASP A 438 -20.69 -7.73 31.85
N ASN A 439 -21.67 -8.63 31.94
CA ASN A 439 -22.04 -9.36 33.15
C ASN A 439 -21.11 -10.54 33.45
N ILE A 440 -20.30 -10.98 32.50
CA ILE A 440 -19.40 -12.13 32.66
C ILE A 440 -17.96 -11.64 32.78
N LYS A 441 -17.26 -12.16 33.79
CA LYS A 441 -15.86 -11.79 34.03
C LYS A 441 -14.98 -13.01 34.26
N ALA A 442 -13.74 -12.89 33.88
CA ALA A 442 -12.68 -13.82 34.23
C ALA A 442 -11.96 -13.32 35.48
N TYR A 443 -11.60 -14.24 36.37
CA TYR A 443 -10.92 -13.94 37.61
C TYR A 443 -9.69 -14.81 37.80
N ALA A 444 -8.59 -14.17 38.14
CA ALA A 444 -7.48 -14.78 38.86
C ALA A 444 -7.83 -14.83 40.37
N ALA A 445 -7.26 -15.73 41.15
CA ALA A 445 -7.48 -15.82 42.56
C ALA A 445 -6.16 -15.82 43.33
N LYS A 446 -6.14 -15.05 44.44
CA LYS A 446 -5.02 -15.02 45.38
C LYS A 446 -5.49 -15.52 46.74
N LEU A 447 -4.72 -16.40 47.34
CA LEU A 447 -4.93 -16.84 48.70
C LEU A 447 -4.56 -15.68 49.65
N ASN A 448 -5.49 -15.32 50.56
CA ASN A 448 -5.18 -14.31 51.56
C ASN A 448 -4.05 -14.77 52.52
N ASP A 449 -3.43 -13.84 53.23
CA ASP A 449 -2.29 -14.12 54.13
C ASP A 449 -2.64 -15.16 55.20
N GLU A 450 -3.90 -15.19 55.65
CA GLU A 450 -4.41 -16.12 56.66
C GLU A 450 -4.75 -17.50 56.06
N LYS A 451 -4.72 -17.65 54.74
CA LYS A 451 -5.07 -18.87 53.99
C LYS A 451 -6.48 -19.39 54.27
N THR A 452 -7.41 -18.48 54.47
CA THR A 452 -8.83 -18.78 54.83
C THR A 452 -9.80 -18.53 53.67
N GLU A 453 -9.44 -17.70 52.72
CA GLU A 453 -10.27 -17.36 51.55
C GLU A 453 -9.43 -17.03 50.30
N LEU A 454 -10.08 -17.10 49.13
CA LEU A 454 -9.53 -16.70 47.87
C LEU A 454 -10.03 -15.31 47.48
N GLN A 455 -9.12 -14.36 47.29
CA GLN A 455 -9.41 -13.03 46.79
C GLN A 455 -9.48 -13.08 45.25
N MET A 456 -10.64 -12.71 44.69
CA MET A 456 -10.95 -12.79 43.29
C MET A 456 -10.60 -11.47 42.59
N ASN A 457 -9.62 -11.48 41.71
CA ASN A 457 -9.17 -10.31 40.94
C ASN A 457 -9.61 -10.45 39.48
N ALA A 458 -10.49 -9.52 39.04
CA ALA A 458 -10.93 -9.52 37.66
C ALA A 458 -9.75 -9.28 36.68
N VAL A 459 -9.72 -10.05 35.62
CA VAL A 459 -8.72 -9.95 34.56
C VAL A 459 -9.42 -9.82 33.18
N THR A 460 -8.85 -9.04 32.30
CA THR A 460 -9.41 -8.80 30.95
C THR A 460 -8.94 -9.88 29.96
N ALA A 461 -7.70 -10.32 30.09
CA ALA A 461 -7.11 -11.35 29.26
C ALA A 461 -6.42 -12.40 30.11
N VAL A 462 -6.40 -13.64 29.65
CA VAL A 462 -5.88 -14.80 30.35
C VAL A 462 -4.77 -15.46 29.54
N PRO A 463 -3.55 -15.61 30.10
CA PRO A 463 -2.46 -16.28 29.42
C PRO A 463 -2.75 -17.78 29.19
N ALA A 464 -2.07 -18.36 28.22
CA ALA A 464 -2.11 -19.81 27.98
C ALA A 464 -1.70 -20.61 29.23
N ASN A 465 -2.35 -21.76 29.44
CA ASN A 465 -2.09 -22.70 30.54
C ASN A 465 -2.32 -22.13 31.96
N GLN A 466 -3.04 -21.02 32.07
CA GLN A 466 -3.37 -20.42 33.36
C GLN A 466 -4.76 -20.86 33.81
N GLY A 467 -4.88 -21.34 35.03
CA GLY A 467 -6.17 -21.66 35.66
C GLY A 467 -6.90 -20.39 36.07
N ILE A 468 -8.19 -20.26 35.73
CA ILE A 468 -9.04 -19.11 36.10
C ILE A 468 -10.44 -19.56 36.46
N ILE A 469 -11.19 -18.61 37.06
CA ILE A 469 -12.62 -18.72 37.27
C ILE A 469 -13.33 -17.79 36.30
N LEU A 470 -14.42 -18.27 35.73
CA LEU A 470 -15.38 -17.50 34.96
C LEU A 470 -16.64 -17.35 35.79
N SER A 471 -17.20 -16.16 35.90
CA SER A 471 -18.43 -15.90 36.68
C SER A 471 -19.33 -14.92 35.94
N GLY A 472 -20.62 -15.26 35.85
CA GLY A 472 -21.71 -14.39 35.40
C GLY A 472 -22.55 -13.91 36.59
N GLU A 473 -23.21 -12.76 36.45
CA GLU A 473 -23.93 -12.07 37.50
C GLU A 473 -25.36 -12.61 37.72
N SER A 474 -25.87 -13.47 36.81
CA SER A 474 -27.26 -13.97 36.88
C SER A 474 -27.42 -15.37 36.26
N ALA A 475 -28.56 -15.98 36.46
CA ALA A 475 -28.90 -17.28 35.87
C ALA A 475 -28.97 -17.26 34.33
N SER A 476 -29.19 -16.09 33.73
CA SER A 476 -29.20 -15.95 32.26
C SER A 476 -27.80 -15.93 31.65
N ASP A 477 -26.77 -15.75 32.48
CA ASP A 477 -25.38 -15.82 32.05
C ASP A 477 -24.90 -17.28 32.12
N ASP A 478 -25.57 -18.16 31.40
CA ASP A 478 -25.34 -19.62 31.46
C ASP A 478 -24.23 -20.13 30.55
N GLN A 479 -23.67 -19.26 29.73
CA GLN A 479 -22.52 -19.53 28.87
C GLN A 479 -21.66 -18.27 28.68
N VAL A 480 -20.39 -18.48 28.40
CA VAL A 480 -19.43 -17.43 28.06
C VAL A 480 -18.82 -17.70 26.69
N VAL A 481 -18.67 -16.66 25.90
CA VAL A 481 -17.88 -16.69 24.65
C VAL A 481 -16.52 -16.04 24.93
N LEU A 482 -15.46 -16.76 24.62
CA LEU A 482 -14.08 -16.32 24.77
C LEU A 482 -13.45 -16.15 23.39
N ASN A 483 -12.86 -14.99 23.12
CA ASN A 483 -12.00 -14.81 21.95
C ASN A 483 -10.66 -15.48 22.19
N VAL A 484 -10.15 -16.22 21.22
CA VAL A 484 -8.78 -16.73 21.24
C VAL A 484 -7.84 -15.63 20.77
N ILE A 485 -6.91 -15.26 21.63
CA ILE A 485 -5.93 -14.19 21.36
C ILE A 485 -4.49 -14.75 21.31
N ALA A 486 -3.60 -13.98 20.75
CA ALA A 486 -2.20 -14.38 20.53
C ALA A 486 -1.45 -14.65 21.83
N SER A 487 -1.54 -13.72 22.76
CA SER A 487 -0.89 -13.75 24.06
C SER A 487 -1.63 -12.84 25.04
N ALA A 488 -1.37 -13.03 26.31
CA ALA A 488 -1.78 -12.12 27.37
C ALA A 488 -0.62 -11.99 28.36
N ASP A 489 -0.56 -10.88 29.07
CA ASP A 489 0.43 -10.65 30.12
C ASP A 489 0.24 -11.63 31.26
N ALA A 490 1.33 -11.92 31.97
CA ALA A 490 1.29 -12.77 33.14
C ALA A 490 0.36 -12.16 34.21
N ILE A 491 -0.50 -12.98 34.77
CA ILE A 491 -1.44 -12.59 35.84
C ILE A 491 -0.94 -13.10 37.20
N ASP A 492 -1.15 -12.30 38.22
CA ASP A 492 -0.87 -12.72 39.61
C ASP A 492 -1.98 -13.64 40.11
N ASN A 493 -1.68 -14.94 40.24
CA ASN A 493 -2.70 -15.97 40.43
C ASN A 493 -2.14 -17.20 41.15
N ASP A 494 -2.83 -17.66 42.17
CA ASP A 494 -2.46 -18.88 42.87
C ASP A 494 -3.20 -20.12 42.34
N LEU A 495 -4.19 -19.93 41.48
CA LEU A 495 -4.82 -21.05 40.79
C LEU A 495 -3.89 -21.67 39.78
N LEU A 496 -3.80 -22.97 39.87
CA LEU A 496 -3.16 -23.82 38.86
C LEU A 496 -4.20 -24.28 37.86
N GLY A 497 -3.74 -24.62 36.67
CA GLY A 497 -4.60 -25.15 35.62
C GLY A 497 -4.11 -26.51 35.11
N THR A 498 -5.02 -27.30 34.56
CA THR A 498 -4.68 -28.53 33.87
C THR A 498 -5.39 -28.63 32.53
N THR A 499 -4.64 -29.02 31.50
CA THR A 499 -5.16 -29.35 30.16
C THR A 499 -5.31 -30.86 29.95
N SER A 500 -5.02 -31.66 30.97
CA SER A 500 -5.21 -33.10 30.99
C SER A 500 -5.90 -33.53 32.28
N GLU A 501 -6.41 -34.74 32.34
CA GLU A 501 -6.97 -35.30 33.56
C GLU A 501 -5.86 -35.55 34.58
N ILE A 502 -6.10 -35.12 35.85
CA ILE A 502 -5.14 -35.26 36.95
C ILE A 502 -5.81 -35.86 38.17
N SER A 503 -5.02 -36.41 39.12
CA SER A 503 -5.51 -36.83 40.44
C SER A 503 -5.97 -35.63 41.27
N THR A 504 -7.00 -35.80 42.08
CA THR A 504 -7.49 -34.80 43.01
C THR A 504 -6.83 -34.85 44.39
N GLU A 505 -5.85 -35.72 44.56
CA GLU A 505 -5.10 -35.81 45.82
C GLU A 505 -4.30 -34.52 46.09
N GLY A 506 -4.51 -33.95 47.26
CA GLY A 506 -3.82 -32.71 47.68
C GLY A 506 -4.31 -31.42 47.05
N ILE A 507 -5.39 -31.45 46.28
CA ILE A 507 -5.96 -30.24 45.63
C ILE A 507 -7.36 -29.90 46.08
N LEU A 508 -7.71 -28.63 45.92
CA LEU A 508 -9.08 -28.13 46.02
C LEU A 508 -9.58 -27.78 44.64
N SER A 509 -10.80 -28.15 44.31
CA SER A 509 -11.46 -27.84 43.04
C SER A 509 -12.78 -27.08 43.27
N LEU A 510 -13.26 -26.39 42.23
CA LEU A 510 -14.55 -25.68 42.31
C LEU A 510 -15.68 -26.66 42.60
N GLY A 511 -16.46 -26.35 43.61
CA GLY A 511 -17.58 -27.18 44.06
C GLY A 511 -18.59 -26.35 44.86
N ARG A 512 -19.55 -27.04 45.46
CA ARG A 512 -20.58 -26.43 46.33
C ARG A 512 -20.56 -27.07 47.70
N ALA A 513 -20.74 -26.24 48.74
CA ALA A 513 -20.91 -26.74 50.09
C ALA A 513 -22.15 -27.65 50.19
N ASN A 514 -21.98 -28.87 50.64
CA ASN A 514 -23.06 -29.88 50.77
C ASN A 514 -23.92 -30.06 49.48
N GLY A 515 -23.37 -29.76 48.30
CA GLY A 515 -24.05 -29.89 47.01
C GLY A 515 -25.03 -28.76 46.66
N THR A 516 -25.50 -27.96 47.60
CA THR A 516 -26.51 -26.88 47.41
C THR A 516 -26.09 -25.53 47.98
N GLY A 517 -25.00 -25.47 48.75
CA GLY A 517 -24.47 -24.22 49.31
C GLY A 517 -23.69 -23.37 48.31
N SER A 518 -23.11 -22.29 48.86
CA SER A 518 -22.28 -21.37 48.07
C SER A 518 -21.12 -22.08 47.39
N VAL A 519 -20.77 -21.57 46.21
CA VAL A 519 -19.65 -22.06 45.40
C VAL A 519 -18.32 -21.63 46.02
N GLY A 520 -17.37 -22.52 46.05
CA GLY A 520 -16.02 -22.30 46.58
C GLY A 520 -15.08 -23.40 46.08
N PHE A 521 -13.89 -23.45 46.65
CA PHE A 521 -12.92 -24.51 46.37
C PHE A 521 -12.97 -25.53 47.51
N PHE A 522 -13.21 -26.79 47.17
CA PHE A 522 -13.37 -27.88 48.12
C PHE A 522 -12.45 -29.05 47.79
N ARG A 523 -12.09 -29.86 48.80
CA ARG A 523 -11.48 -31.14 48.52
C ARG A 523 -12.48 -32.02 47.80
N SER A 524 -12.04 -32.52 46.63
CA SER A 524 -12.90 -33.34 45.77
C SER A 524 -13.09 -34.73 46.37
N THR A 525 -14.32 -35.25 46.27
CA THR A 525 -14.61 -36.67 46.52
C THR A 525 -14.38 -37.54 45.28
N ASN A 526 -14.20 -36.94 44.10
CA ASN A 526 -13.87 -37.64 42.86
C ASN A 526 -12.37 -37.97 42.84
N ALA A 527 -11.98 -39.09 42.26
CA ALA A 527 -10.61 -39.50 42.17
C ALA A 527 -9.79 -38.64 41.20
N THR A 528 -10.44 -38.05 40.20
CA THR A 528 -9.76 -37.24 39.16
C THR A 528 -10.47 -35.92 38.90
N LEU A 529 -9.70 -34.90 38.51
CA LEU A 529 -10.16 -33.63 37.97
C LEU A 529 -10.00 -33.70 36.43
N LYS A 530 -11.08 -33.41 35.70
CA LYS A 530 -11.09 -33.43 34.25
C LYS A 530 -10.14 -32.38 33.67
N ALA A 531 -9.73 -32.59 32.43
CA ALA A 531 -8.99 -31.60 31.63
C ALA A 531 -9.72 -30.26 31.55
N ASN A 532 -8.97 -29.20 31.27
CA ASN A 532 -9.43 -27.82 31.10
C ASN A 532 -10.16 -27.28 32.36
N ARG A 533 -9.55 -27.52 33.52
CA ARG A 533 -10.03 -27.03 34.80
C ARG A 533 -8.96 -26.29 35.60
N ALA A 534 -9.37 -25.36 36.42
CA ALA A 534 -8.51 -24.77 37.44
C ALA A 534 -8.68 -25.45 38.78
N TYR A 535 -7.62 -25.46 39.58
CA TYR A 535 -7.56 -26.01 40.89
C TYR A 535 -6.57 -25.22 41.75
N LEU A 536 -6.67 -25.40 43.07
CA LEU A 536 -5.70 -24.86 44.01
C LEU A 536 -4.94 -26.01 44.68
N LYS A 537 -3.64 -25.92 44.76
CA LYS A 537 -2.80 -26.83 45.52
C LYS A 537 -2.59 -26.26 46.92
N VAL A 538 -2.91 -27.02 47.97
CA VAL A 538 -2.73 -26.60 49.35
C VAL A 538 -1.88 -27.64 50.09
N ASP A 539 -0.79 -27.18 50.66
CA ASP A 539 0.15 -28.05 51.41
C ASP A 539 -0.42 -28.46 52.78
N ASN A 540 -1.43 -27.75 53.28
CA ASN A 540 -2.05 -28.01 54.57
C ASN A 540 -3.28 -28.90 54.41
N GLU A 541 -3.15 -30.15 54.87
CA GLU A 541 -4.24 -31.13 54.81
C GLU A 541 -5.47 -30.75 55.66
N THR A 542 -5.35 -29.83 56.60
CA THR A 542 -6.49 -29.37 57.43
C THR A 542 -7.44 -28.45 56.67
N ILE A 543 -7.00 -27.81 55.58
CA ILE A 543 -7.84 -26.97 54.75
C ILE A 543 -8.78 -27.87 53.91
N GLN A 544 -10.05 -27.83 54.24
CA GLN A 544 -11.07 -28.64 53.54
C GLN A 544 -11.83 -27.84 52.49
N SER A 545 -11.91 -26.50 52.67
CA SER A 545 -12.57 -25.61 51.73
C SER A 545 -12.03 -24.18 51.85
N LEU A 546 -12.18 -23.41 50.77
CA LEU A 546 -11.91 -21.99 50.70
C LEU A 546 -13.09 -21.27 50.04
N ALA A 547 -13.57 -20.22 50.67
CA ALA A 547 -14.58 -19.34 50.10
C ALA A 547 -13.94 -18.42 49.04
N MET A 548 -14.73 -17.96 48.08
CA MET A 548 -14.34 -16.96 47.07
C MET A 548 -14.83 -15.59 47.50
N ASN A 549 -13.93 -14.64 47.62
CA ASN A 549 -14.24 -13.26 47.94
C ASN A 549 -14.09 -12.38 46.70
N PHE A 550 -15.19 -12.00 46.09
CA PHE A 550 -15.25 -11.10 44.93
C PHE A 550 -15.16 -9.62 45.34
N GLY A 551 -14.68 -9.32 46.55
CA GLY A 551 -14.58 -8.02 47.21
C GLY A 551 -15.04 -6.87 46.36
N GLY A 552 -16.06 -6.14 46.78
CA GLY A 552 -16.64 -5.05 46.00
C GLY A 552 -15.67 -3.91 45.74
N THR A 553 -14.66 -4.18 44.96
CA THR A 553 -13.89 -3.16 44.26
C THR A 553 -14.54 -2.98 42.91
N THR A 554 -15.46 -2.01 42.86
CA THR A 554 -15.66 -1.24 41.64
C THR A 554 -14.32 -1.19 40.85
N THR A 555 -14.40 -1.48 39.58
CA THR A 555 -13.34 -1.25 38.56
C THR A 555 -12.85 0.20 38.69
N GLY A 556 -11.96 0.45 39.57
CA GLY A 556 -11.45 1.76 39.87
C GLY A 556 -10.10 1.58 40.51
N ILE A 557 -9.05 1.82 39.72
CA ILE A 557 -7.77 2.32 40.19
C ILE A 557 -7.35 1.75 41.56
N THR A 558 -6.94 0.51 41.62
CA THR A 558 -6.17 -0.03 42.76
C THR A 558 -4.70 0.37 42.51
N ASN A 559 -4.39 1.58 42.83
CA ASN A 559 -3.11 2.09 43.32
C ASN A 559 -3.18 3.61 43.32
N VAL A 560 -3.94 4.15 44.27
CA VAL A 560 -3.59 5.49 44.75
C VAL A 560 -2.38 5.30 45.65
N VAL A 561 -1.21 5.17 45.05
CA VAL A 561 0.00 5.55 45.75
C VAL A 561 -0.17 7.03 46.05
N LYS A 562 -0.37 7.35 47.32
CA LYS A 562 -0.19 8.71 47.84
C LYS A 562 1.27 9.10 47.60
N ASN A 563 1.58 9.50 46.39
CA ASN A 563 2.81 10.23 46.09
C ASN A 563 2.36 11.65 45.74
N ASP A 564 2.97 12.59 46.42
CA ASP A 564 2.72 14.01 46.37
C ASP A 564 2.46 14.51 44.96
N VAL A 565 1.20 14.75 44.64
CA VAL A 565 0.81 15.50 43.46
C VAL A 565 1.18 16.94 43.77
N ASP A 566 2.05 17.55 43.00
CA ASP A 566 2.32 18.97 43.11
C ASP A 566 0.98 19.71 42.95
N PRO A 567 0.45 20.36 44.02
CA PRO A 567 -0.83 21.03 43.98
C PRO A 567 -0.88 22.19 42.97
N ASN A 568 0.29 22.64 42.47
CA ASN A 568 0.42 23.71 41.51
C ASN A 568 0.55 23.20 40.05
N ALA A 569 0.58 21.90 39.83
CA ALA A 569 0.64 21.35 38.47
C ALA A 569 -0.63 21.72 37.68
N PRO A 570 -0.50 22.04 36.38
CA PRO A 570 -1.62 22.42 35.55
C PRO A 570 -2.68 21.31 35.45
N ILE A 571 -3.95 21.71 35.53
CA ILE A 571 -5.13 20.85 35.45
C ILE A 571 -5.72 20.97 34.05
N TYR A 572 -6.16 19.83 33.49
CA TYR A 572 -6.76 19.75 32.17
C TYR A 572 -8.12 19.05 32.23
N ASP A 573 -9.03 19.40 31.35
CA ASP A 573 -10.25 18.63 31.12
C ASP A 573 -9.98 17.36 30.28
N LEU A 574 -11.00 16.55 30.03
CA LEU A 574 -10.86 15.32 29.24
C LEU A 574 -10.58 15.57 27.75
N SER A 575 -10.77 16.79 27.26
CA SER A 575 -10.40 17.22 25.91
C SER A 575 -8.96 17.74 25.79
N GLY A 576 -8.23 17.77 26.93
CA GLY A 576 -6.84 18.24 26.98
C GLY A 576 -6.70 19.75 27.10
N CYS A 577 -7.79 20.50 27.31
CA CYS A 577 -7.74 21.93 27.54
C CYS A 577 -7.40 22.24 29.00
N ARG A 578 -6.49 23.19 29.21
CA ARG A 578 -6.10 23.63 30.56
C ARG A 578 -7.26 24.33 31.26
N VAL A 579 -7.55 23.91 32.49
CA VAL A 579 -8.65 24.41 33.31
C VAL A 579 -8.09 25.23 34.49
N PHE A 580 -8.61 26.43 34.68
CA PHE A 580 -8.24 27.31 35.80
C PHE A 580 -9.25 27.30 36.92
N ASN A 581 -10.53 26.99 36.64
CA ASN A 581 -11.58 26.87 37.62
C ASN A 581 -12.28 25.52 37.42
N MET A 582 -12.20 24.67 38.41
CA MET A 582 -12.85 23.36 38.40
C MET A 582 -14.32 23.45 38.78
N VAL A 583 -15.14 22.66 38.15
CA VAL A 583 -16.56 22.48 38.52
C VAL A 583 -16.69 21.20 39.34
N LYS A 584 -17.27 21.33 40.53
CA LYS A 584 -17.49 20.21 41.44
C LYS A 584 -18.23 19.06 40.75
N GLY A 585 -17.71 17.85 40.91
CA GLY A 585 -18.27 16.62 40.32
C GLY A 585 -17.76 16.27 38.93
N ASN A 586 -17.03 17.16 38.27
CA ASN A 586 -16.44 16.86 36.98
C ASN A 586 -15.06 16.18 37.09
N ILE A 587 -14.70 15.42 36.05
CA ILE A 587 -13.43 14.69 35.97
C ILE A 587 -12.38 15.57 35.27
N TYR A 588 -11.21 15.65 35.87
CA TYR A 588 -10.05 16.39 35.38
C TYR A 588 -8.78 15.54 35.36
N LEU A 589 -7.77 16.01 34.65
CA LEU A 589 -6.43 15.41 34.54
C LEU A 589 -5.41 16.33 35.20
N GLN A 590 -4.58 15.81 36.10
CA GLN A 590 -3.41 16.51 36.64
C GLN A 590 -2.22 15.55 36.66
N GLN A 591 -1.11 15.92 36.06
CA GLN A 591 0.09 15.07 35.93
C GLN A 591 -0.22 13.66 35.40
N GLY A 592 -1.11 13.58 34.37
CA GLY A 592 -1.51 12.31 33.75
C GLY A 592 -2.50 11.47 34.56
N ARG A 593 -2.99 11.98 35.70
CA ARG A 593 -3.95 11.28 36.57
C ARG A 593 -5.33 11.91 36.50
N LYS A 594 -6.37 11.08 36.44
CA LYS A 594 -7.77 11.52 36.51
C LYS A 594 -8.20 11.68 37.96
N PHE A 595 -8.92 12.76 38.27
CA PHE A 595 -9.56 12.97 39.58
C PHE A 595 -10.88 13.70 39.39
N ILE A 596 -11.76 13.60 40.42
CA ILE A 596 -13.04 14.31 40.46
C ILE A 596 -12.88 15.53 41.36
N ALA A 597 -13.27 16.72 40.85
CA ALA A 597 -13.29 17.94 41.66
C ALA A 597 -14.32 17.84 42.81
N GLN A 598 -13.87 18.08 44.04
CA GLN A 598 -14.70 18.02 45.26
C GLN A 598 -15.32 19.38 45.58
#